data_606f726ecb86649239a98157fa5221d6
#
_entry.id   606f726ecb86649239a98157fa5221d6
#
_cell.length_a   1.000
_cell.length_b   1.000
_cell.length_c   1.000
_cell.angle_alpha   90.00
_cell.angle_beta   90.00
_cell.angle_gamma   90.00
#
_symmetry.space_group_name_H-M   'P 1'
#
loop_
_entity.id
_entity.type
_entity.pdbx_description
1 polymer ?
#
loop_
_entity_poly.entity_id
_entity_poly.type
_entity_poly.pdbx_seq_one_letter_code
_entity_poly.pdbx_strand_id
1 'polypeptide(L)'
;GKDIRLNENLMMTVKDFPELSAFKGHTLITTDGTTLLGADDKAGVAEIMTAAEYLMAHPEIKHGKIRIGFTPDEEVGRGVDYFNVEKFGAKFAYTIDGGFEGELEYENFNAASAKVAIQGRNVHPGYAKDKMINALQVAAEVNSLLPAWERPEHTDGYEGFYHLVGLSGSVENAEISYIIRDHIREKF
;
A
#
# COMPACT_ATOMS: atom_id res chain seq x y z
N GLY A 1 -15.80 -22.91 0.68
CA GLY A 1 -14.49 -23.27 1.13
C GLY A 1 -14.52 -23.76 2.57
N LYS A 2 -13.44 -24.33 2.99
CA LYS A 2 -13.21 -24.70 4.38
C LYS A 2 -12.10 -23.80 4.91
N ASP A 3 -12.08 -23.62 6.23
CA ASP A 3 -10.96 -22.98 6.90
C ASP A 3 -9.67 -23.76 6.63
N ILE A 4 -8.56 -23.06 6.53
CA ILE A 4 -7.24 -23.60 6.23
C ILE A 4 -6.40 -23.52 7.51
N ARG A 5 -5.98 -24.67 8.03
CA ARG A 5 -5.05 -24.71 9.16
C ARG A 5 -3.63 -24.51 8.66
N LEU A 6 -2.97 -23.47 9.15
CA LEU A 6 -1.56 -23.17 8.80
C LEU A 6 -0.60 -23.89 9.77
N ASN A 7 -0.92 -23.90 11.07
CA ASN A 7 -0.19 -24.63 12.11
C ASN A 7 -1.13 -24.99 13.28
N GLU A 8 -0.59 -25.45 14.39
CA GLU A 8 -1.38 -25.85 15.57
C GLU A 8 -2.19 -24.71 16.17
N ASN A 9 -1.70 -23.47 16.05
CA ASN A 9 -2.24 -22.28 16.70
C ASN A 9 -2.84 -21.27 15.71
N LEU A 10 -2.67 -21.45 14.39
CA LEU A 10 -3.05 -20.48 13.39
C LEU A 10 -3.95 -21.11 12.31
N MET A 11 -5.05 -20.42 12.05
CA MET A 11 -6.04 -20.82 11.05
C MET A 11 -6.47 -19.61 10.23
N MET A 12 -6.50 -19.77 8.92
CA MET A 12 -7.18 -18.83 8.02
C MET A 12 -8.63 -19.25 7.91
N THR A 13 -9.53 -18.46 8.47
CA THR A 13 -10.97 -18.78 8.44
C THR A 13 -11.67 -18.04 7.31
N VAL A 14 -12.70 -18.66 6.72
CA VAL A 14 -13.55 -17.98 5.72
C VAL A 14 -14.28 -16.77 6.34
N LYS A 15 -14.46 -16.77 7.65
CA LYS A 15 -15.08 -15.65 8.37
C LYS A 15 -14.19 -14.41 8.35
N ASP A 16 -12.87 -14.60 8.55
CA ASP A 16 -11.90 -13.50 8.60
C ASP A 16 -11.39 -13.13 7.21
N PHE A 17 -11.41 -14.09 6.27
CA PHE A 17 -10.98 -13.95 4.87
C PHE A 17 -12.06 -14.49 3.92
N PRO A 18 -13.15 -13.76 3.71
CA PRO A 18 -14.28 -14.21 2.88
C PRO A 18 -13.89 -14.53 1.42
N GLU A 19 -12.87 -13.88 0.91
CA GLU A 19 -12.29 -14.09 -0.42
C GLU A 19 -11.77 -15.51 -0.66
N LEU A 20 -11.42 -16.27 0.39
CA LEU A 20 -11.07 -17.69 0.29
C LEU A 20 -12.17 -18.52 -0.40
N SER A 21 -13.39 -18.05 -0.35
CA SER A 21 -14.52 -18.73 -1.00
C SER A 21 -14.42 -18.70 -2.53
N ALA A 22 -13.78 -17.70 -3.11
CA ALA A 22 -13.56 -17.56 -4.55
C ALA A 22 -12.57 -18.61 -5.08
N PHE A 23 -11.69 -19.11 -4.23
CA PHE A 23 -10.65 -20.10 -4.60
C PHE A 23 -11.10 -21.55 -4.38
N LYS A 24 -12.40 -21.80 -4.25
CA LYS A 24 -12.92 -23.15 -4.13
C LYS A 24 -12.62 -23.98 -5.37
N GLY A 25 -11.90 -25.07 -5.19
CA GLY A 25 -11.44 -25.94 -6.30
C GLY A 25 -10.06 -25.60 -6.84
N HIS A 26 -9.45 -24.51 -6.38
CA HIS A 26 -8.07 -24.18 -6.68
C HIS A 26 -7.10 -24.79 -5.67
N THR A 27 -5.86 -24.96 -6.07
CA THR A 27 -4.76 -25.31 -5.16
C THR A 27 -4.16 -24.03 -4.60
N LEU A 28 -4.17 -23.90 -3.29
CA LEU A 28 -3.55 -22.77 -2.59
C LEU A 28 -2.22 -23.21 -1.99
N ILE A 29 -1.21 -22.36 -2.13
CA ILE A 29 0.09 -22.53 -1.48
C ILE A 29 0.17 -21.52 -0.34
N THR A 30 0.41 -22.00 0.86
CA THR A 30 0.52 -21.16 2.06
C THR A 30 1.82 -21.49 2.80
N THR A 31 2.24 -20.59 3.69
CA THR A 31 3.24 -20.91 4.71
C THR A 31 2.54 -21.53 5.93
N ASP A 32 3.32 -21.93 6.90
CA ASP A 32 2.81 -22.34 8.22
C ASP A 32 2.46 -21.14 9.12
N GLY A 33 2.58 -19.91 8.63
CA GLY A 33 2.33 -18.68 9.36
C GLY A 33 3.50 -18.16 10.19
N THR A 34 4.68 -18.81 10.13
CA THR A 34 5.88 -18.35 10.84
C THR A 34 6.74 -17.44 9.98
N THR A 35 6.53 -17.43 8.67
CA THR A 35 7.23 -16.60 7.70
C THR A 35 6.26 -16.01 6.68
N LEU A 36 6.67 -14.94 6.00
CA LEU A 36 6.01 -14.49 4.78
C LEU A 36 6.19 -15.52 3.67
N LEU A 37 5.20 -15.66 2.80
CA LEU A 37 5.28 -16.51 1.62
C LEU A 37 6.28 -15.95 0.60
N GLY A 38 6.32 -14.62 0.45
CA GLY A 38 7.17 -13.93 -0.51
C GLY A 38 6.75 -14.13 -1.97
N ALA A 39 5.50 -14.53 -2.22
CA ALA A 39 4.95 -14.60 -3.56
C ALA A 39 4.82 -13.21 -4.19
N ASP A 40 4.54 -12.22 -3.39
CA ASP A 40 4.64 -10.81 -3.69
C ASP A 40 6.10 -10.35 -3.45
N ASP A 41 6.86 -9.96 -4.53
CA ASP A 41 6.42 -10.12 -5.95
C ASP A 41 7.31 -11.14 -6.72
N LYS A 42 7.71 -12.25 -6.10
CA LYS A 42 8.44 -13.31 -6.81
C LYS A 42 7.57 -14.02 -7.86
N ALA A 43 6.24 -13.96 -7.71
CA ALA A 43 5.31 -14.47 -8.70
C ALA A 43 5.46 -13.70 -10.03
N GLY A 44 5.43 -12.36 -9.99
CA GLY A 44 5.64 -11.53 -11.19
C GLY A 44 7.00 -11.73 -11.83
N VAL A 45 8.06 -11.95 -11.04
CA VAL A 45 9.37 -12.33 -11.59
C VAL A 45 9.28 -13.65 -12.36
N ALA A 46 8.61 -14.65 -11.81
CA ALA A 46 8.45 -15.95 -12.46
C ALA A 46 7.59 -15.83 -13.73
N GLU A 47 6.53 -15.06 -13.69
CA GLU A 47 5.65 -14.81 -14.85
C GLU A 47 6.40 -14.13 -16.00
N ILE A 48 7.16 -13.08 -15.74
CA ILE A 48 7.98 -12.38 -16.74
C ILE A 48 8.98 -13.34 -17.38
N MET A 49 9.68 -14.13 -16.58
CA MET A 49 10.68 -15.06 -17.12
C MET A 49 10.05 -16.20 -17.90
N THR A 50 8.91 -16.72 -17.46
CA THR A 50 8.16 -17.76 -18.18
C THR A 50 7.61 -17.23 -19.50
N ALA A 51 7.08 -16.01 -19.52
CA ALA A 51 6.63 -15.37 -20.76
C ALA A 51 7.77 -15.16 -21.75
N ALA A 52 8.94 -14.76 -21.28
CA ALA A 52 10.13 -14.60 -22.12
C ALA A 52 10.59 -15.94 -22.72
N GLU A 53 10.65 -16.99 -21.91
CA GLU A 53 10.98 -18.34 -22.36
C GLU A 53 9.98 -18.84 -23.42
N TYR A 54 8.69 -18.64 -23.16
CA TYR A 54 7.63 -19.02 -24.08
C TYR A 54 7.77 -18.32 -25.44
N LEU A 55 7.98 -17.01 -25.45
CA LEU A 55 8.16 -16.24 -26.68
C LEU A 55 9.42 -16.68 -27.47
N MET A 56 10.49 -17.04 -26.77
CA MET A 56 11.72 -17.56 -27.42
C MET A 56 11.49 -18.93 -28.02
N ALA A 57 10.64 -19.76 -27.42
CA ALA A 57 10.30 -21.09 -27.94
C ALA A 57 9.28 -21.03 -29.11
N HIS A 58 8.57 -19.90 -29.25
CA HIS A 58 7.50 -19.71 -30.24
C HIS A 58 7.78 -18.54 -31.21
N PRO A 59 8.75 -18.67 -32.12
CA PRO A 59 9.14 -17.59 -33.04
C PRO A 59 8.05 -17.16 -34.03
N GLU A 60 6.98 -17.93 -34.16
CA GLU A 60 5.79 -17.58 -34.92
C GLU A 60 5.00 -16.42 -34.28
N ILE A 61 5.13 -16.20 -32.95
CA ILE A 61 4.50 -15.08 -32.24
C ILE A 61 5.27 -13.80 -32.55
N LYS A 62 4.64 -12.90 -33.31
CA LYS A 62 5.25 -11.63 -33.66
C LYS A 62 5.18 -10.63 -32.53
N HIS A 63 6.32 -10.13 -32.12
CA HIS A 63 6.43 -9.11 -31.08
C HIS A 63 7.51 -8.08 -31.41
N GLY A 64 7.42 -6.91 -30.81
CA GLY A 64 8.47 -5.91 -30.86
C GLY A 64 9.63 -6.24 -29.93
N LYS A 65 10.53 -5.30 -29.76
CA LYS A 65 11.64 -5.41 -28.81
C LYS A 65 11.11 -5.42 -27.38
N ILE A 66 11.37 -6.47 -26.66
CA ILE A 66 11.03 -6.62 -25.24
C ILE A 66 12.28 -6.30 -24.40
N ARG A 67 12.08 -5.55 -23.34
CA ARG A 67 13.07 -5.25 -22.32
C ARG A 67 12.51 -5.65 -20.95
N ILE A 68 13.30 -6.35 -20.18
CA ILE A 68 12.93 -6.80 -18.84
C ILE A 68 13.80 -6.02 -17.84
N GLY A 69 13.18 -5.50 -16.80
CA GLY A 69 13.84 -4.81 -15.70
C GLY A 69 13.32 -5.34 -14.38
N PHE A 70 14.22 -5.60 -13.45
CA PHE A 70 13.90 -5.91 -12.06
C PHE A 70 14.50 -4.83 -11.18
N THR A 71 13.72 -4.34 -10.22
CA THR A 71 14.15 -3.32 -9.27
C THR A 71 14.14 -3.88 -7.85
N PRO A 72 15.15 -3.60 -7.03
CA PRO A 72 15.14 -3.95 -5.61
C PRO A 72 14.36 -2.90 -4.82
N ASP A 73 14.08 -3.20 -3.55
CA ASP A 73 13.55 -2.24 -2.57
C ASP A 73 12.15 -1.68 -2.88
N GLU A 74 11.31 -2.45 -3.60
CA GLU A 74 9.93 -2.07 -3.89
C GLU A 74 9.13 -1.89 -2.59
N GLU A 75 9.22 -2.84 -1.64
CA GLU A 75 8.48 -2.86 -0.37
C GLU A 75 8.78 -1.67 0.57
N VAL A 76 9.86 -0.97 0.32
CA VAL A 76 10.20 0.27 1.04
C VAL A 76 10.01 1.52 0.17
N GLY A 77 9.33 1.38 -0.98
CA GLY A 77 9.00 2.47 -1.89
C GLY A 77 10.19 3.08 -2.63
N ARG A 78 11.28 2.31 -2.80
CA ARG A 78 12.52 2.80 -3.41
C ARG A 78 12.91 2.10 -4.71
N GLY A 79 12.04 1.27 -5.24
CA GLY A 79 12.29 0.46 -6.44
C GLY A 79 12.74 1.26 -7.66
N VAL A 80 12.32 2.52 -7.78
CA VAL A 80 12.62 3.38 -8.93
C VAL A 80 13.72 4.42 -8.69
N ASP A 81 14.29 4.52 -7.50
CA ASP A 81 15.27 5.56 -7.12
C ASP A 81 16.45 5.67 -8.10
N TYR A 82 16.90 4.54 -8.62
CA TYR A 82 18.06 4.45 -9.52
C TYR A 82 17.70 3.89 -10.89
N PHE A 83 16.42 3.76 -11.20
CA PHE A 83 15.98 3.21 -12.49
C PHE A 83 16.12 4.24 -13.60
N ASN A 84 17.00 3.97 -14.56
CA ASN A 84 17.23 4.87 -15.67
C ASN A 84 16.25 4.58 -16.82
N VAL A 85 15.16 5.34 -16.87
CA VAL A 85 14.08 5.20 -17.86
C VAL A 85 14.59 5.40 -19.30
N GLU A 86 15.46 6.39 -19.54
CA GLU A 86 16.02 6.66 -20.87
C GLU A 86 16.87 5.49 -21.36
N LYS A 87 17.76 4.97 -20.51
CA LYS A 87 18.58 3.79 -20.83
C LYS A 87 17.73 2.55 -21.03
N PHE A 88 16.67 2.38 -20.26
CA PHE A 88 15.72 1.30 -20.43
C PHE A 88 15.03 1.40 -21.79
N GLY A 89 14.64 2.60 -22.23
CA GLY A 89 14.27 2.92 -23.61
C GLY A 89 13.05 2.16 -24.13
N ALA A 90 12.06 1.89 -23.29
CA ALA A 90 10.77 1.36 -23.67
C ALA A 90 9.80 2.52 -23.96
N LYS A 91 8.87 2.33 -24.91
CA LYS A 91 7.80 3.32 -25.20
C LYS A 91 6.68 3.23 -24.16
N PHE A 92 6.42 2.04 -23.66
CA PHE A 92 5.46 1.74 -22.60
C PHE A 92 5.96 0.51 -21.85
N ALA A 93 5.49 0.30 -20.66
CA ALA A 93 5.87 -0.82 -19.81
C ALA A 93 4.63 -1.37 -19.09
N TYR A 94 4.71 -2.64 -18.73
CA TYR A 94 3.81 -3.27 -17.78
C TYR A 94 4.59 -3.55 -16.50
N THR A 95 3.99 -3.24 -15.37
CA THR A 95 4.46 -3.70 -14.06
C THR A 95 3.66 -4.94 -13.73
N ILE A 96 4.34 -6.03 -13.45
CA ILE A 96 3.73 -7.30 -13.06
C ILE A 96 3.89 -7.42 -11.56
N ASP A 97 2.78 -7.36 -10.86
CA ASP A 97 2.72 -7.36 -9.40
C ASP A 97 1.61 -8.32 -8.92
N GLY A 98 1.43 -8.46 -7.60
CA GLY A 98 0.38 -9.30 -7.04
C GLY A 98 -1.02 -8.82 -7.39
N GLY A 99 -1.96 -9.75 -7.60
CA GLY A 99 -3.35 -9.45 -7.93
C GLY A 99 -4.12 -10.70 -8.33
N PHE A 100 -5.33 -10.53 -8.82
CA PHE A 100 -6.12 -11.64 -9.34
C PHE A 100 -5.72 -11.98 -10.77
N GLU A 101 -5.83 -13.26 -11.11
CA GLU A 101 -5.58 -13.74 -12.47
C GLU A 101 -6.45 -12.99 -13.50
N GLY A 102 -5.79 -12.42 -14.51
CA GLY A 102 -6.43 -11.67 -15.59
C GLY A 102 -6.78 -10.23 -15.28
N GLU A 103 -6.39 -9.72 -14.12
CA GLU A 103 -6.54 -8.32 -13.76
C GLU A 103 -5.58 -7.44 -14.56
N LEU A 104 -6.06 -6.31 -15.04
CA LEU A 104 -5.29 -5.29 -15.72
C LEU A 104 -5.67 -3.92 -15.17
N GLU A 105 -4.76 -3.32 -14.43
CA GLU A 105 -4.89 -1.94 -13.95
C GLU A 105 -4.21 -0.99 -14.95
N TYR A 106 -4.91 0.06 -15.34
CA TYR A 106 -4.41 1.08 -16.27
C TYR A 106 -4.71 2.51 -15.79
N GLU A 107 -5.14 2.63 -14.56
CA GLU A 107 -5.43 3.89 -13.88
C GLU A 107 -4.53 4.05 -12.66
N ASN A 108 -4.27 5.29 -12.27
CA ASN A 108 -3.50 5.62 -11.09
C ASN A 108 -4.20 6.71 -10.27
N PHE A 109 -3.64 7.03 -9.14
CA PHE A 109 -4.11 8.07 -8.24
C PHE A 109 -2.99 9.05 -7.90
N ASN A 110 -3.36 10.26 -7.44
CA ASN A 110 -2.41 11.18 -6.85
C ASN A 110 -2.20 10.77 -5.39
N ALA A 111 -0.95 10.77 -4.95
CA ALA A 111 -0.57 10.38 -3.59
C ALA A 111 0.42 11.37 -2.98
N ALA A 112 0.23 11.69 -1.72
CA ALA A 112 1.17 12.44 -0.91
C ALA A 112 1.19 11.93 0.52
N SER A 113 2.24 12.26 1.25
CA SER A 113 2.28 12.18 2.71
C SER A 113 2.34 13.58 3.30
N ALA A 114 1.71 13.76 4.45
CA ALA A 114 1.79 15.00 5.21
C ALA A 114 2.17 14.70 6.66
N LYS A 115 3.08 15.51 7.19
CA LYS A 115 3.43 15.53 8.61
C LYS A 115 3.11 16.89 9.20
N VAL A 116 2.39 16.88 10.31
CA VAL A 116 2.03 18.08 11.06
C VAL A 116 2.75 18.01 12.40
N ALA A 117 3.75 18.85 12.57
CA ALA A 117 4.45 19.01 13.85
C ALA A 117 3.79 20.14 14.66
N ILE A 118 3.47 19.86 15.90
CA ILE A 118 2.76 20.77 16.79
C ILE A 118 3.62 21.03 18.02
N GLN A 119 3.90 22.30 18.26
CA GLN A 119 4.61 22.76 19.45
C GLN A 119 3.61 23.24 20.48
N GLY A 120 3.57 22.58 21.62
CA GLY A 120 2.79 22.98 22.78
C GLY A 120 3.60 23.81 23.79
N ARG A 121 2.96 24.10 24.89
CA ARG A 121 3.56 24.75 26.07
C ARG A 121 3.06 24.07 27.33
N ASN A 122 3.96 23.36 28.00
CA ASN A 122 3.64 22.70 29.26
C ASN A 122 3.72 23.67 30.42
N VAL A 123 2.80 23.54 31.36
CA VAL A 123 2.75 24.27 32.63
C VAL A 123 2.20 23.32 33.69
N HIS A 124 2.58 23.51 34.94
CA HIS A 124 2.00 22.74 36.03
C HIS A 124 0.46 22.87 36.02
N PRO A 125 -0.29 21.76 36.10
CA PRO A 125 -1.75 21.76 35.94
C PRO A 125 -2.48 22.75 36.84
N GLY A 126 -2.01 22.99 38.05
CA GLY A 126 -2.59 23.96 39.00
C GLY A 126 -2.49 25.41 38.54
N TYR A 127 -1.68 25.72 37.54
CA TYR A 127 -1.48 27.07 36.98
C TYR A 127 -1.72 27.13 35.47
N ALA A 128 -2.36 26.11 34.93
CA ALA A 128 -2.46 25.89 33.48
C ALA A 128 -3.48 26.80 32.79
N LYS A 129 -4.46 27.33 33.54
CA LYS A 129 -5.53 28.17 32.99
C LYS A 129 -4.95 29.35 32.20
N ASP A 130 -5.37 29.45 30.91
CA ASP A 130 -4.98 30.49 29.95
C ASP A 130 -3.46 30.51 29.62
N LYS A 131 -2.71 29.45 30.00
CA LYS A 131 -1.27 29.37 29.82
C LYS A 131 -0.82 28.09 29.09
N MET A 132 -1.41 26.96 29.44
CA MET A 132 -1.02 25.67 28.81
C MET A 132 -1.55 25.60 27.38
N ILE A 133 -0.71 25.08 26.51
CA ILE A 133 -1.09 24.62 25.16
C ILE A 133 -0.71 23.14 25.08
N ASN A 134 -1.69 22.29 25.12
CA ASN A 134 -1.45 20.85 25.03
C ASN A 134 -1.38 20.42 23.57
N ALA A 135 -0.19 20.05 23.09
CA ALA A 135 0.03 19.67 21.71
C ALA A 135 -0.80 18.46 21.27
N LEU A 136 -1.05 17.48 22.18
CA LEU A 136 -1.90 16.33 21.85
C LEU A 136 -3.37 16.74 21.68
N GLN A 137 -3.88 17.70 22.44
CA GLN A 137 -5.24 18.20 22.25
C GLN A 137 -5.37 18.93 20.91
N VAL A 138 -4.38 19.78 20.59
CA VAL A 138 -4.34 20.47 19.30
C VAL A 138 -4.27 19.45 18.15
N ALA A 139 -3.48 18.38 18.30
CA ALA A 139 -3.40 17.32 17.29
C ALA A 139 -4.76 16.61 17.08
N ALA A 140 -5.47 16.32 18.17
CA ALA A 140 -6.80 15.73 18.08
C ALA A 140 -7.81 16.68 17.40
N GLU A 141 -7.74 17.98 17.71
CA GLU A 141 -8.56 19.01 17.06
C GLU A 141 -8.25 19.11 15.56
N VAL A 142 -6.98 19.16 15.17
CA VAL A 142 -6.56 19.17 13.75
C VAL A 142 -7.14 17.97 13.03
N ASN A 143 -7.00 16.76 13.58
CA ASN A 143 -7.56 15.56 12.97
C ASN A 143 -9.10 15.62 12.88
N SER A 144 -9.78 16.25 13.81
CA SER A 144 -11.23 16.40 13.79
C SER A 144 -11.76 17.38 12.76
N LEU A 145 -10.91 18.28 12.23
CA LEU A 145 -11.27 19.21 11.17
C LEU A 145 -11.34 18.55 9.79
N LEU A 146 -10.67 17.39 9.61
CA LEU A 146 -10.76 16.64 8.38
C LEU A 146 -12.11 15.92 8.27
N PRO A 147 -12.71 15.84 7.07
CA PRO A 147 -14.00 15.21 6.89
C PRO A 147 -13.99 13.73 7.34
N ALA A 148 -14.88 13.36 8.23
CA ALA A 148 -14.90 12.00 8.78
C ALA A 148 -15.22 10.94 7.74
N TRP A 149 -15.91 11.32 6.65
CA TRP A 149 -16.25 10.44 5.53
C TRP A 149 -15.14 10.31 4.48
N GLU A 150 -14.10 11.14 4.53
CA GLU A 150 -12.92 11.05 3.66
C GLU A 150 -11.79 10.28 4.37
N ARG A 151 -12.10 9.07 4.83
CA ARG A 151 -11.15 8.12 5.42
C ARG A 151 -11.22 6.80 4.67
N PRO A 152 -10.13 6.02 4.60
CA PRO A 152 -10.12 4.75 3.86
C PRO A 152 -11.27 3.81 4.20
N GLU A 153 -11.69 3.77 5.47
CA GLU A 153 -12.79 2.94 5.95
C GLU A 153 -14.19 3.40 5.49
N HIS A 154 -14.30 4.57 4.84
CA HIS A 154 -15.57 5.17 4.41
C HIS A 154 -15.58 5.52 2.92
N THR A 155 -14.48 5.32 2.22
CA THR A 155 -14.34 5.67 0.80
C THR A 155 -14.34 4.43 -0.09
N ASP A 156 -14.82 4.57 -1.33
CA ASP A 156 -14.89 3.51 -2.32
C ASP A 156 -14.57 4.05 -3.73
N GLY A 157 -14.16 3.15 -4.63
CA GLY A 157 -13.87 3.47 -6.02
C GLY A 157 -12.85 4.62 -6.17
N TYR A 158 -13.28 5.73 -6.76
CA TYR A 158 -12.44 6.90 -7.06
C TYR A 158 -12.47 8.00 -6.00
N GLU A 159 -13.02 7.73 -4.85
CA GLU A 159 -13.07 8.70 -3.75
C GLU A 159 -11.69 8.89 -3.12
N GLY A 160 -11.35 10.15 -2.83
CA GLY A 160 -10.12 10.50 -2.14
C GLY A 160 -10.24 10.37 -0.62
N PHE A 161 -9.09 10.26 0.05
CA PHE A 161 -9.08 10.12 1.50
C PHE A 161 -7.85 10.74 2.18
N TYR A 162 -8.02 11.03 3.47
CA TYR A 162 -6.97 11.34 4.43
C TYR A 162 -6.82 10.16 5.40
N HIS A 163 -5.75 9.40 5.25
CA HIS A 163 -5.48 8.27 6.15
C HIS A 163 -4.52 8.69 7.26
N LEU A 164 -5.03 8.76 8.48
CA LEU A 164 -4.22 8.97 9.68
C LEU A 164 -3.39 7.71 9.94
N VAL A 165 -2.08 7.76 9.71
CA VAL A 165 -1.17 6.62 9.92
C VAL A 165 -0.36 6.72 11.20
N GLY A 166 -0.30 7.90 11.81
CA GLY A 166 0.39 8.08 13.08
C GLY A 166 -0.05 9.34 13.82
N LEU A 167 -0.20 9.19 15.14
CA LEU A 167 -0.41 10.27 16.09
C LEU A 167 0.41 9.97 17.33
N SER A 168 1.37 10.81 17.65
CA SER A 168 2.24 10.62 18.80
C SER A 168 2.64 11.94 19.42
N GLY A 169 3.04 11.93 20.69
CA GLY A 169 3.55 13.13 21.33
C GLY A 169 3.30 13.19 22.84
N SER A 170 3.38 14.41 23.34
CA SER A 170 3.18 14.79 24.73
C SER A 170 2.45 16.14 24.81
N VAL A 171 2.39 16.74 26.00
CA VAL A 171 1.87 18.11 26.17
C VAL A 171 2.73 19.12 25.40
N GLU A 172 4.04 18.87 25.30
CA GLU A 172 4.98 19.84 24.72
C GLU A 172 5.09 19.72 23.20
N ASN A 173 4.99 18.51 22.67
CA ASN A 173 5.17 18.26 21.23
C ASN A 173 4.24 17.14 20.78
N ALA A 174 3.67 17.28 19.60
CA ALA A 174 2.95 16.20 18.94
C ALA A 174 3.26 16.17 17.44
N GLU A 175 3.16 15.01 16.85
CA GLU A 175 3.25 14.81 15.40
C GLU A 175 2.05 14.01 14.91
N ILE A 176 1.48 14.44 13.80
CA ILE A 176 0.46 13.70 13.06
C ILE A 176 1.06 13.35 11.71
N SER A 177 0.84 12.11 11.25
CA SER A 177 1.26 11.66 9.93
C SER A 177 0.06 11.15 9.14
N TYR A 178 -0.07 11.63 7.90
CA TYR A 178 -1.14 11.26 6.97
C TYR A 178 -0.58 10.70 5.67
N ILE A 179 -1.30 9.74 5.09
CA ILE A 179 -1.28 9.45 3.66
C ILE A 179 -2.52 10.11 3.06
N ILE A 180 -2.32 10.81 1.95
CA ILE A 180 -3.39 11.51 1.21
C ILE A 180 -3.45 10.90 -0.18
N ARG A 181 -4.65 10.54 -0.63
CA ARG A 181 -4.89 10.03 -1.99
C ARG A 181 -6.14 10.68 -2.58
N ASP A 182 -6.09 10.94 -3.87
CA ASP A 182 -7.28 11.28 -4.66
C ASP A 182 -7.01 10.98 -6.14
N HIS A 183 -8.02 10.48 -6.85
CA HIS A 183 -7.95 10.24 -8.28
C HIS A 183 -8.09 11.53 -9.07
N ILE A 184 -8.76 12.53 -8.52
CA ILE A 184 -9.02 13.83 -9.15
C ILE A 184 -7.98 14.83 -8.66
N ARG A 185 -7.10 15.27 -9.58
CA ARG A 185 -5.98 16.16 -9.25
C ARG A 185 -6.43 17.50 -8.66
N GLU A 186 -7.57 18.02 -9.11
CA GLU A 186 -8.11 19.30 -8.63
C GLU A 186 -8.62 19.24 -7.19
N LYS A 187 -8.94 18.05 -6.69
CA LYS A 187 -9.31 17.83 -5.29
C LYS A 187 -8.12 17.51 -4.40
N PHE A 188 -7.10 16.87 -4.98
CA PHE A 188 -5.85 16.53 -4.32
C PHE A 188 -5.00 17.77 -3.99
#